data_b480ab79c31f3bdda0b49f98b56fbecf
#
_entry.id   b480ab79c31f3bdda0b49f98b56fbecf
#
_cell.length_a   1.000
_cell.length_b   1.000
_cell.length_c   1.000
_cell.angle_alpha   90.00
_cell.angle_beta   90.00
_cell.angle_gamma   90.00
#
_symmetry.space_group_name_H-M   'P 1'
#
loop_
_entity.id
_entity.type
_entity.pdbx_description
1 polymer ?
#
loop_
_entity_poly.entity_id
_entity_poly.type
_entity_poly.pdbx_seq_one_letter_code
_entity_poly.pdbx_strand_id
1 'polypeptide(L)'
;MWRLSGNWCGANWLCRRCDAALGLWRVFIVIVCVLGVVPAWAGDGADQTVSAPDFAVIEIKLTPTHQRAPISFTVKVAETERQRRHGLMFVSHLPERHGMLFVFESEAPRQFWMKNTQIPLDMLFFDSAGRLVNMIHAAVPFSLTRRNSNGSARYVLELNGGEAAKFDVQSDARLLLPLASQ
;
A
#
# COMPACT_ATOMS: atom_id res chain seq x y z
N MET A 1 -12.30 -50.01 -22.18
CA MET A 1 -13.00 -50.33 -23.44
C MET A 1 -13.28 -49.02 -24.14
N TRP A 2 -12.72 -48.88 -25.35
CA TRP A 2 -12.77 -47.77 -26.32
C TRP A 2 -11.93 -46.54 -25.91
N ARG A 3 -10.79 -46.34 -26.38
CA ARG A 3 -9.94 -46.34 -27.59
C ARG A 3 -10.38 -45.36 -28.69
N LEU A 4 -9.36 -44.55 -29.03
CA LEU A 4 -8.86 -44.04 -30.33
C LEU A 4 -9.33 -42.64 -30.67
N SER A 5 -8.54 -41.73 -31.02
CA SER A 5 -7.37 -41.59 -31.92
C SER A 5 -7.62 -40.52 -32.96
N GLY A 6 -6.63 -39.85 -33.39
CA GLY A 6 -6.56 -39.14 -34.65
C GLY A 6 -5.90 -37.77 -34.49
N ASN A 7 -4.65 -37.57 -34.56
CA ASN A 7 -3.70 -37.59 -35.69
C ASN A 7 -3.96 -36.53 -36.78
N TRP A 8 -2.92 -35.72 -36.94
CA TRP A 8 -2.27 -35.32 -38.17
C TRP A 8 -2.84 -34.17 -38.97
N CYS A 9 -2.08 -33.16 -39.21
CA CYS A 9 -1.37 -32.71 -40.44
C CYS A 9 -0.94 -31.25 -40.17
N GLY A 10 0.25 -30.77 -40.28
CA GLY A 10 1.31 -31.05 -41.24
C GLY A 10 0.99 -30.47 -42.62
N ALA A 11 1.47 -29.28 -42.90
CA ALA A 11 1.99 -29.00 -44.25
C ALA A 11 2.22 -27.51 -44.50
N ASN A 12 3.47 -27.21 -44.79
CA ASN A 12 3.99 -26.10 -45.55
C ASN A 12 3.08 -25.70 -46.70
N TRP A 13 2.82 -24.40 -46.83
CA TRP A 13 2.60 -23.77 -48.13
C TRP A 13 3.51 -22.57 -48.27
N LEU A 14 4.61 -22.79 -48.96
CA LEU A 14 5.33 -21.79 -49.72
C LEU A 14 4.37 -21.19 -50.74
N CYS A 15 4.01 -19.94 -50.60
CA CYS A 15 3.46 -19.18 -51.72
C CYS A 15 4.54 -18.23 -52.20
N ARG A 16 5.20 -18.67 -53.27
CA ARG A 16 5.97 -17.80 -54.18
C ARG A 16 5.00 -16.90 -54.91
N ARG A 17 5.43 -15.68 -55.11
CA ARG A 17 4.98 -14.64 -56.04
C ARG A 17 4.27 -13.48 -55.37
N CYS A 18 5.08 -12.44 -55.24
CA CYS A 18 4.75 -11.11 -55.73
C CYS A 18 6.04 -10.25 -55.68
N ASP A 19 6.92 -10.54 -56.64
CA ASP A 19 7.84 -9.50 -57.15
C ASP A 19 6.97 -8.55 -57.95
N ALA A 20 6.94 -7.29 -57.57
CA ALA A 20 6.78 -6.10 -58.40
C ALA A 20 6.14 -4.96 -57.61
N ALA A 21 6.95 -4.21 -56.87
CA ALA A 21 6.73 -2.79 -56.58
C ALA A 21 7.93 -2.20 -55.79
N LEU A 22 9.11 -2.46 -56.31
CA LEU A 22 10.31 -1.71 -55.92
C LEU A 22 10.51 -0.58 -56.92
N GLY A 23 10.05 0.57 -56.57
CA GLY A 23 10.33 1.71 -57.41
C GLY A 23 9.46 2.91 -57.12
N LEU A 24 9.66 3.57 -55.97
CA LEU A 24 9.30 4.99 -55.79
C LEU A 24 9.59 5.51 -54.37
N TRP A 25 10.23 4.70 -53.51
CA TRP A 25 10.49 5.16 -52.13
C TRP A 25 11.98 5.46 -51.82
N ARG A 26 12.82 5.57 -52.91
CA ARG A 26 14.25 5.86 -52.72
C ARG A 26 14.63 7.32 -52.90
N VAL A 27 13.72 8.22 -53.18
CA VAL A 27 14.02 9.65 -53.45
C VAL A 27 13.68 10.56 -52.29
N PHE A 28 12.96 10.08 -51.25
CA PHE A 28 12.58 10.93 -50.11
C PHE A 28 13.53 10.90 -48.92
N ILE A 29 14.58 10.06 -48.92
CA ILE A 29 15.50 9.94 -47.76
C ILE A 29 16.72 10.86 -47.83
N VAL A 30 16.96 11.52 -48.97
CA VAL A 30 18.21 12.30 -49.16
C VAL A 30 18.04 13.82 -48.90
N ILE A 31 16.83 14.33 -48.70
CA ILE A 31 16.62 15.79 -48.53
C ILE A 31 16.44 16.20 -47.06
N VAL A 32 16.35 15.29 -46.07
CA VAL A 32 16.17 15.64 -44.64
C VAL A 32 17.51 15.79 -43.89
N CYS A 33 18.64 15.51 -44.54
CA CYS A 33 19.97 15.58 -43.87
C CYS A 33 20.68 16.94 -43.92
N VAL A 34 20.09 18.02 -44.42
CA VAL A 34 20.81 19.30 -44.63
C VAL A 34 20.35 20.46 -43.74
N LEU A 35 19.25 20.31 -42.99
CA LEU A 35 18.90 21.31 -42.00
C LEU A 35 18.95 20.63 -40.60
N GLY A 36 20.13 20.71 -39.99
CA GLY A 36 20.42 20.18 -38.67
C GLY A 36 19.62 20.88 -37.53
N VAL A 37 18.32 20.79 -37.59
CA VAL A 37 17.47 21.10 -36.44
C VAL A 37 17.01 19.76 -35.85
N VAL A 38 17.88 19.15 -35.03
CA VAL A 38 17.45 18.09 -34.12
C VAL A 38 16.60 18.81 -33.07
N PRO A 39 15.29 18.54 -32.97
CA PRO A 39 14.58 18.99 -31.77
C PRO A 39 15.25 18.32 -30.60
N ALA A 40 15.92 19.10 -29.76
CA ALA A 40 16.31 18.65 -28.42
C ALA A 40 15.01 18.28 -27.71
N TRP A 41 14.70 17.01 -27.69
CA TRP A 41 13.79 16.48 -26.68
C TRP A 41 14.50 16.65 -25.34
N ALA A 42 14.35 17.83 -24.75
CA ALA A 42 14.50 18.00 -23.35
C ALA A 42 13.45 17.09 -22.71
N GLY A 43 13.82 15.84 -22.50
CA GLY A 43 13.11 15.00 -21.57
C GLY A 43 13.21 15.71 -20.23
N ASP A 44 12.16 16.42 -19.82
CA ASP A 44 11.91 16.71 -18.42
C ASP A 44 11.80 15.35 -17.72
N GLY A 45 12.95 14.75 -17.46
CA GLY A 45 13.12 13.77 -16.44
C GLY A 45 12.86 14.48 -15.12
N ALA A 46 11.59 14.78 -14.83
CA ALA A 46 11.19 15.08 -13.49
C ALA A 46 11.63 13.87 -12.67
N ASP A 47 12.75 14.01 -11.99
CA ASP A 47 13.18 13.15 -10.91
C ASP A 47 12.01 13.12 -9.92
N GLN A 48 11.14 12.13 -10.09
CA GLN A 48 10.11 11.79 -9.12
C GLN A 48 10.83 11.11 -7.96
N THR A 49 11.61 11.90 -7.22
CA THR A 49 11.93 11.56 -5.86
C THR A 49 10.59 11.42 -5.16
N VAL A 50 10.14 10.17 -5.01
CA VAL A 50 8.91 9.85 -4.29
C VAL A 50 9.18 10.17 -2.83
N SER A 51 9.07 11.45 -2.48
CA SER A 51 9.19 11.88 -1.09
C SER A 51 8.10 11.17 -0.28
N ALA A 52 8.46 10.83 0.96
CA ALA A 52 7.48 10.32 1.92
C ALA A 52 6.28 11.28 1.98
N PRO A 53 5.04 10.77 2.06
CA PRO A 53 3.88 11.64 2.21
C PRO A 53 3.96 12.39 3.54
N ASP A 54 3.44 13.61 3.56
CA ASP A 54 3.25 14.35 4.79
C ASP A 54 2.08 13.76 5.59
N PHE A 55 2.18 13.78 6.93
CA PHE A 55 1.19 13.24 7.85
C PHE A 55 0.82 14.29 8.89
N ALA A 56 -0.48 14.52 9.07
CA ALA A 56 -0.95 15.24 10.25
C ALA A 56 -0.60 14.44 11.52
N VAL A 57 -0.30 15.16 12.59
CA VAL A 57 -0.03 14.55 13.91
C VAL A 57 -1.11 14.99 14.88
N ILE A 58 -1.73 14.03 15.54
CA ILE A 58 -2.79 14.29 16.52
C ILE A 58 -2.54 13.50 17.81
N GLU A 59 -3.17 13.94 18.89
CA GLU A 59 -3.28 13.16 20.11
C GLU A 59 -4.60 12.40 20.11
N ILE A 60 -4.53 11.10 20.37
CA ILE A 60 -5.69 10.22 20.55
C ILE A 60 -5.66 9.64 21.95
N LYS A 61 -6.79 9.08 22.40
CA LYS A 61 -6.85 8.32 23.65
C LYS A 61 -7.28 6.89 23.37
N LEU A 62 -6.62 5.96 24.02
CA LEU A 62 -6.97 4.55 24.00
C LEU A 62 -7.39 4.17 25.43
N THR A 63 -8.62 3.69 25.60
CA THR A 63 -9.05 3.03 26.83
C THR A 63 -8.69 1.55 26.70
N PRO A 64 -7.71 1.03 27.46
CA PRO A 64 -7.22 -0.33 27.27
C PRO A 64 -8.24 -1.39 27.65
N THR A 65 -9.04 -1.08 28.67
CA THR A 65 -10.19 -1.87 29.17
C THR A 65 -11.15 -0.93 29.88
N HIS A 66 -12.40 -1.34 30.09
CA HIS A 66 -13.40 -0.54 30.81
C HIS A 66 -12.99 -0.13 32.24
N GLN A 67 -12.06 -0.86 32.84
CA GLN A 67 -11.62 -0.65 34.22
C GLN A 67 -10.44 0.31 34.36
N ARG A 68 -9.85 0.78 33.22
CA ARG A 68 -8.66 1.63 33.23
C ARG A 68 -8.94 2.99 32.62
N ALA A 69 -8.24 4.00 33.12
CA ALA A 69 -8.25 5.33 32.54
C ALA A 69 -7.68 5.32 31.11
N PRO A 70 -8.19 6.18 30.21
CA PRO A 70 -7.64 6.35 28.88
C PRO A 70 -6.16 6.76 28.90
N ILE A 71 -5.39 6.24 27.98
CA ILE A 71 -3.98 6.53 27.77
C ILE A 71 -3.85 7.37 26.51
N SER A 72 -3.08 8.47 26.57
CA SER A 72 -2.80 9.32 25.41
C SER A 72 -1.68 8.74 24.55
N PHE A 73 -1.87 8.83 23.24
CA PHE A 73 -0.90 8.49 22.20
C PHE A 73 -0.80 9.63 21.21
N THR A 74 0.43 9.96 20.78
CA THR A 74 0.70 10.88 19.69
C THR A 74 0.81 10.08 18.39
N VAL A 75 -0.07 10.31 17.43
CA VAL A 75 -0.10 9.49 16.22
C VAL A 75 -0.04 10.33 14.96
N LYS A 76 0.66 9.81 13.95
CA LYS A 76 0.54 10.27 12.57
C LYS A 76 -0.75 9.73 11.98
N VAL A 77 -1.46 10.55 11.21
CA VAL A 77 -2.75 10.16 10.61
C VAL A 77 -2.58 9.86 9.13
N ALA A 78 -2.99 8.68 8.71
CA ALA A 78 -2.99 8.23 7.32
C ALA A 78 -4.43 8.17 6.79
N GLU A 79 -4.87 9.24 6.10
CA GLU A 79 -6.23 9.39 5.58
C GLU A 79 -6.33 9.19 4.07
N THR A 80 -5.28 9.53 3.33
CA THR A 80 -5.24 9.32 1.89
C THR A 80 -4.73 7.92 1.54
N GLU A 81 -5.08 7.43 0.36
CA GLU A 81 -4.61 6.13 -0.10
C GLU A 81 -3.07 6.07 -0.21
N ARG A 82 -2.42 7.17 -0.62
CA ARG A 82 -0.97 7.29 -0.67
C ARG A 82 -0.35 7.16 0.73
N GLN A 83 -0.92 7.85 1.72
CA GLN A 83 -0.48 7.77 3.12
C GLN A 83 -0.67 6.37 3.69
N ARG A 84 -1.86 5.77 3.49
CA ARG A 84 -2.15 4.41 3.96
C ARG A 84 -1.22 3.36 3.33
N ARG A 85 -0.88 3.51 2.04
CA ARG A 85 0.09 2.60 1.38
C ARG A 85 1.50 2.75 1.90
N HIS A 86 1.90 3.95 2.27
CA HIS A 86 3.23 4.23 2.84
C HIS A 86 3.32 3.72 4.28
N GLY A 87 2.34 4.05 5.12
CA GLY A 87 2.31 3.64 6.52
C GLY A 87 3.60 3.98 7.27
N LEU A 88 4.08 3.05 8.09
CA LEU A 88 5.34 3.14 8.84
C LEU A 88 6.53 2.52 8.09
N MET A 89 6.48 2.44 6.74
CA MET A 89 7.62 2.00 5.95
C MET A 89 8.83 2.90 6.20
N PHE A 90 10.02 2.27 6.26
CA PHE A 90 11.33 2.94 6.44
C PHE A 90 11.52 3.64 7.80
N VAL A 91 10.58 3.52 8.73
CA VAL A 91 10.72 3.99 10.10
C VAL A 91 11.61 3.01 10.86
N SER A 92 12.76 3.47 11.36
CA SER A 92 13.70 2.67 12.13
C SER A 92 13.49 2.75 13.64
N HIS A 93 12.77 3.77 14.10
CA HIS A 93 12.48 3.99 15.52
C HIS A 93 11.14 4.71 15.67
N LEU A 94 10.31 4.22 16.57
CA LEU A 94 9.05 4.84 16.97
C LEU A 94 9.11 5.05 18.49
N PRO A 95 9.04 6.30 18.99
CA PRO A 95 9.05 6.55 20.43
C PRO A 95 7.87 5.85 21.13
N GLU A 96 8.00 5.61 22.43
CA GLU A 96 6.91 5.06 23.23
C GLU A 96 5.68 5.99 23.17
N ARG A 97 4.47 5.39 23.13
CA ARG A 97 3.18 6.09 22.97
C ARG A 97 3.08 6.90 21.69
N HIS A 98 3.90 6.57 20.68
CA HIS A 98 3.73 7.08 19.33
C HIS A 98 3.25 5.96 18.41
N GLY A 99 2.56 6.37 17.35
CA GLY A 99 2.00 5.41 16.41
C GLY A 99 1.54 6.03 15.10
N MET A 100 0.81 5.23 14.34
CA MET A 100 0.10 5.69 13.17
C MET A 100 -1.35 5.24 13.22
N LEU A 101 -2.25 6.19 12.99
CA LEU A 101 -3.68 5.94 12.88
C LEU A 101 -4.09 5.97 11.41
N PHE A 102 -4.54 4.84 10.90
CA PHE A 102 -5.14 4.73 9.58
C PHE A 102 -6.63 4.98 9.68
N VAL A 103 -7.12 5.95 8.92
CA VAL A 103 -8.53 6.32 8.86
C VAL A 103 -9.09 5.92 7.51
N PHE A 104 -10.19 5.19 7.52
CA PHE A 104 -10.89 4.78 6.30
C PHE A 104 -12.26 5.45 6.23
N GLU A 105 -12.75 5.70 5.01
CA GLU A 105 -14.04 6.35 4.78
C GLU A 105 -15.22 5.51 5.30
N SER A 106 -15.11 4.18 5.19
CA SER A 106 -16.14 3.24 5.60
C SER A 106 -15.56 2.04 6.33
N GLU A 107 -16.39 1.34 7.09
CA GLU A 107 -16.05 0.04 7.64
C GLU A 107 -15.99 -1.03 6.56
N ALA A 108 -14.92 -1.81 6.57
CA ALA A 108 -14.75 -3.00 5.73
C ALA A 108 -13.68 -3.92 6.32
N PRO A 109 -13.57 -5.17 5.89
CA PRO A 109 -12.43 -6.01 6.20
C PRO A 109 -11.13 -5.35 5.74
N ARG A 110 -10.11 -5.31 6.61
CA ARG A 110 -8.82 -4.68 6.34
C ARG A 110 -7.72 -5.71 6.31
N GLN A 111 -6.72 -5.44 5.45
CA GLN A 111 -5.52 -6.27 5.34
C GLN A 111 -4.29 -5.38 5.42
N PHE A 112 -3.33 -5.79 6.24
CA PHE A 112 -2.04 -5.13 6.42
C PHE A 112 -0.89 -6.11 6.19
N TRP A 113 0.28 -5.59 5.95
CA TRP A 113 1.53 -6.32 5.82
C TRP A 113 2.67 -5.50 6.40
N MET A 114 3.84 -6.11 6.59
CA MET A 114 5.03 -5.44 7.12
C MET A 114 6.07 -5.14 6.03
N LYS A 115 5.62 -4.94 4.77
CA LYS A 115 6.53 -4.59 3.67
C LYS A 115 7.30 -3.33 4.00
N ASN A 116 8.63 -3.36 3.89
CA ASN A 116 9.54 -2.25 4.17
C ASN A 116 9.40 -1.65 5.59
N THR A 117 8.78 -2.36 6.53
CA THR A 117 8.63 -1.95 7.93
C THR A 117 9.68 -2.65 8.76
N GLN A 118 10.57 -1.87 9.38
CA GLN A 118 11.81 -2.36 10.02
C GLN A 118 11.60 -2.72 11.50
N ILE A 119 10.57 -2.18 12.13
CA ILE A 119 10.26 -2.38 13.55
C ILE A 119 9.06 -3.32 13.71
N PRO A 120 9.00 -4.13 14.78
CA PRO A 120 7.80 -4.90 15.08
C PRO A 120 6.65 -3.95 15.46
N LEU A 121 5.42 -4.28 15.05
CA LEU A 121 4.25 -3.47 15.31
C LEU A 121 3.12 -4.29 15.94
N ASP A 122 2.41 -3.67 16.89
CA ASP A 122 1.08 -4.10 17.29
C ASP A 122 0.06 -3.39 16.39
N MET A 123 -0.88 -4.14 15.81
CA MET A 123 -1.93 -3.60 14.93
C MET A 123 -3.28 -3.79 15.58
N LEU A 124 -3.96 -2.71 15.95
CA LEU A 124 -5.26 -2.71 16.61
C LEU A 124 -6.32 -2.24 15.64
N PHE A 125 -7.31 -3.06 15.36
CA PHE A 125 -8.39 -2.80 14.42
C PHE A 125 -9.64 -2.38 15.18
N PHE A 126 -10.25 -1.24 14.81
CA PHE A 126 -11.42 -0.68 15.47
C PHE A 126 -12.56 -0.44 14.49
N ASP A 127 -13.78 -0.65 14.95
CA ASP A 127 -15.00 -0.31 14.21
C ASP A 127 -15.25 1.23 14.17
N SER A 128 -16.35 1.67 13.57
CA SER A 128 -16.72 3.10 13.49
C SER A 128 -17.07 3.71 14.83
N ALA A 129 -17.46 2.89 15.81
CA ALA A 129 -17.73 3.31 17.19
C ALA A 129 -16.46 3.30 18.07
N GLY A 130 -15.29 3.02 17.48
CA GLY A 130 -14.04 2.92 18.20
C GLY A 130 -13.89 1.66 19.07
N ARG A 131 -14.70 0.63 18.89
CA ARG A 131 -14.58 -0.64 19.62
C ARG A 131 -13.53 -1.52 18.97
N LEU A 132 -12.70 -2.18 19.77
CA LEU A 132 -11.70 -3.12 19.24
C LEU A 132 -12.39 -4.32 18.58
N VAL A 133 -12.03 -4.59 17.33
CA VAL A 133 -12.51 -5.74 16.54
C VAL A 133 -11.51 -6.88 16.59
N ASN A 134 -10.23 -6.57 16.46
CA ASN A 134 -9.15 -7.55 16.48
C ASN A 134 -7.83 -6.86 16.79
N MET A 135 -6.84 -7.64 17.20
CA MET A 135 -5.49 -7.17 17.47
C MET A 135 -4.47 -8.20 17.01
N ILE A 136 -3.40 -7.73 16.40
CA ILE A 136 -2.22 -8.51 16.01
C ILE A 136 -1.05 -8.02 16.86
N HIS A 137 -0.44 -8.92 17.60
CA HIS A 137 0.70 -8.61 18.45
C HIS A 137 2.02 -8.78 17.70
N ALA A 138 2.95 -7.87 17.92
CA ALA A 138 4.36 -7.93 17.52
C ALA A 138 4.54 -8.47 16.09
N ALA A 139 3.82 -7.88 15.14
CA ALA A 139 3.91 -8.26 13.74
C ALA A 139 5.35 -8.22 13.26
N VAL A 140 5.83 -9.35 12.70
CA VAL A 140 7.24 -9.54 12.33
C VAL A 140 7.66 -8.56 11.24
N PRO A 141 8.77 -7.79 11.41
CA PRO A 141 9.31 -6.89 10.41
C PRO A 141 9.52 -7.56 9.05
N PHE A 142 9.40 -6.77 7.98
CA PHE A 142 9.58 -7.18 6.58
C PHE A 142 8.67 -8.32 6.08
N SER A 143 7.79 -8.86 6.91
CA SER A 143 6.90 -9.96 6.55
C SER A 143 5.85 -9.52 5.52
N LEU A 144 5.72 -10.27 4.44
CA LEU A 144 4.69 -10.08 3.42
C LEU A 144 3.40 -10.85 3.72
N THR A 145 3.37 -11.60 4.82
CA THR A 145 2.17 -12.30 5.27
C THR A 145 1.06 -11.27 5.56
N ARG A 146 -0.11 -11.50 5.00
CA ARG A 146 -1.26 -10.63 5.20
C ARG A 146 -1.86 -10.85 6.59
N ARG A 147 -2.16 -9.75 7.25
CA ARG A 147 -2.80 -9.68 8.55
C ARG A 147 -4.17 -9.08 8.40
N ASN A 148 -5.19 -9.85 8.76
CA ASN A 148 -6.58 -9.47 8.55
C ASN A 148 -7.19 -8.90 9.84
N SER A 149 -8.14 -7.99 9.68
CA SER A 149 -8.92 -7.45 10.80
C SER A 149 -9.86 -8.46 11.44
N ASN A 150 -10.14 -9.60 10.78
CA ASN A 150 -11.11 -10.62 11.21
C ASN A 150 -12.52 -10.06 11.47
N GLY A 151 -12.84 -8.94 10.86
CA GLY A 151 -14.09 -8.21 10.94
C GLY A 151 -13.98 -6.88 10.20
N SER A 152 -15.08 -6.13 10.14
CA SER A 152 -15.07 -4.79 9.52
C SER A 152 -14.41 -3.78 10.46
N ALA A 153 -13.46 -3.01 9.95
CA ALA A 153 -12.76 -1.97 10.69
C ALA A 153 -12.77 -0.64 9.91
N ARG A 154 -12.95 0.45 10.62
CA ARG A 154 -12.83 1.82 10.11
C ARG A 154 -11.50 2.45 10.47
N TYR A 155 -10.93 2.08 11.62
CA TYR A 155 -9.66 2.62 12.10
C TYR A 155 -8.69 1.48 12.36
N VAL A 156 -7.41 1.73 12.08
CA VAL A 156 -6.33 0.82 12.48
C VAL A 156 -5.25 1.65 13.15
N LEU A 157 -4.88 1.26 14.37
CA LEU A 157 -3.82 1.89 15.15
C LEU A 157 -2.61 0.97 15.15
N GLU A 158 -1.50 1.43 14.60
CA GLU A 158 -0.21 0.77 14.69
C GLU A 158 0.63 1.42 15.80
N LEU A 159 1.13 0.59 16.71
CA LEU A 159 2.00 0.94 17.83
C LEU A 159 3.28 0.10 17.78
N ASN A 160 4.28 0.43 18.62
CA ASN A 160 5.42 -0.47 18.78
C ASN A 160 4.96 -1.87 19.21
N GLY A 161 5.64 -2.89 18.69
CA GLY A 161 5.37 -4.27 19.08
C GLY A 161 5.57 -4.48 20.59
N GLY A 162 4.54 -4.99 21.23
CA GLY A 162 4.48 -5.22 22.69
C GLY A 162 3.86 -4.08 23.50
N GLU A 163 3.59 -2.90 22.91
CA GLU A 163 2.93 -1.81 23.63
C GLU A 163 1.50 -2.17 24.05
N ALA A 164 0.77 -2.88 23.20
CA ALA A 164 -0.57 -3.33 23.54
C ALA A 164 -0.57 -4.20 24.83
N ALA A 165 0.39 -5.09 24.95
CA ALA A 165 0.56 -5.91 26.16
C ALA A 165 1.04 -5.07 27.35
N LYS A 166 2.00 -4.15 27.14
CA LYS A 166 2.51 -3.24 28.18
C LYS A 166 1.40 -2.41 28.82
N PHE A 167 0.46 -1.93 28.01
CA PHE A 167 -0.66 -1.12 28.45
C PHE A 167 -1.91 -1.95 28.81
N ASP A 168 -1.83 -3.29 28.77
CA ASP A 168 -2.90 -4.20 29.11
C ASP A 168 -4.16 -3.97 28.25
N VAL A 169 -3.96 -3.84 26.93
CA VAL A 169 -5.07 -3.65 25.98
C VAL A 169 -5.85 -4.96 25.85
N GLN A 170 -7.13 -4.92 26.21
CA GLN A 170 -8.04 -6.06 26.23
C GLN A 170 -9.06 -5.98 25.08
N SER A 171 -9.86 -7.03 24.90
CA SER A 171 -10.88 -7.12 23.84
C SER A 171 -11.98 -6.07 23.94
N ASP A 172 -12.16 -5.45 25.11
CA ASP A 172 -13.11 -4.37 25.39
C ASP A 172 -12.52 -2.97 25.21
N ALA A 173 -11.28 -2.88 24.71
CA ALA A 173 -10.59 -1.62 24.46
C ALA A 173 -11.37 -0.70 23.51
N ARG A 174 -11.19 0.61 23.72
CA ARG A 174 -11.85 1.64 22.91
C ARG A 174 -10.88 2.72 22.47
N LEU A 175 -10.93 3.04 21.19
CA LEU A 175 -10.29 4.19 20.59
C LEU A 175 -11.18 5.42 20.77
N LEU A 176 -10.64 6.47 21.36
CA LEU A 176 -11.29 7.77 21.52
C LEU A 176 -10.56 8.78 20.66
N LEU A 177 -11.21 9.21 19.58
CA LEU A 177 -10.71 10.26 18.71
C LEU A 177 -11.09 11.63 19.28
N PRO A 178 -10.25 12.67 19.08
CA PRO A 178 -10.66 14.03 19.38
C PRO A 178 -11.94 14.34 18.58
N LEU A 179 -12.91 14.96 19.25
CA LEU A 179 -14.09 15.44 18.54
C LEU A 179 -13.58 16.38 17.46
N ALA A 180 -13.94 16.10 16.20
CA ALA A 180 -13.68 17.03 15.12
C ALA A 180 -14.33 18.37 15.55
N SER A 181 -13.50 19.42 15.69
CA SER A 181 -14.04 20.77 15.85
C SER A 181 -14.87 21.08 14.59
N GLN A 182 -16.18 21.05 14.78
CA GLN A 182 -17.15 21.44 13.75
C GLN A 182 -16.97 22.91 13.41
#